data_fa8259431939f0bdfce2c22c1c70d36f
#
_entry.id   fa8259431939f0bdfce2c22c1c70d36f
#
_cell.length_a   1.000
_cell.length_b   1.000
_cell.length_c   1.000
_cell.angle_alpha   90.00
_cell.angle_beta   90.00
_cell.angle_gamma   90.00
#
_symmetry.space_group_name_H-M   'P 1'
#
loop_
_entity.id
_entity.type
_entity.pdbx_description
1 polymer ?
#
loop_
_entity_poly.entity_id
_entity_poly.type
_entity_poly.pdbx_seq_one_letter_code
_entity_poly.pdbx_strand_id
1 'polypeptide(L)'
;MALVLLAMSFGARVLPKLQKPARLLLITEADAGEIRQKLAKERTFGQLNDVCSWRAAELPAFLAQNDAVLIASDVPDENRMALMKACYALKRTVLVSPRVQEIMLSSANQVILDDAPLLEMRADGMTLGQKIIKRGADIVLSALALLVLSPLMLLIALAIRVEDGGNVIFRQKRLTADGKTFTICKFRTMRRGSGGASARDADDRVTHVGRFLRRWRLDELPQFWNILRGDMSLVGPRPEMLENITRYKRDLPEFQFRGRMKAGLTGYAQIEGRYNTSPEDKLALDLFYIEGFSLWTDMKLLLRTVTVFFRPDATQGFPPEDSSFIPKHDKTQEEEQ
;
A
#
# COMPACT_ATOMS: atom_id res chain seq x y z
N MET A 1 -13.94 -3.59 30.88
CA MET A 1 -13.64 -3.19 29.51
C MET A 1 -12.31 -3.75 29.01
N ALA A 2 -11.20 -3.64 29.74
CA ALA A 2 -9.89 -4.21 29.33
C ALA A 2 -9.90 -5.74 29.16
N LEU A 3 -10.59 -6.49 30.04
CA LEU A 3 -10.73 -7.95 29.97
C LEU A 3 -11.54 -8.41 28.74
N VAL A 4 -12.55 -7.65 28.31
CA VAL A 4 -13.34 -7.93 27.11
C VAL A 4 -12.53 -7.70 25.85
N LEU A 5 -11.71 -6.63 25.81
CA LEU A 5 -10.80 -6.34 24.69
C LEU A 5 -9.68 -7.39 24.60
N LEU A 6 -9.16 -7.87 25.74
CA LEU A 6 -8.19 -8.97 25.79
C LEU A 6 -8.81 -10.29 25.32
N ALA A 7 -10.04 -10.61 25.77
CA ALA A 7 -10.77 -11.80 25.33
C ALA A 7 -11.09 -11.75 23.83
N MET A 8 -11.51 -10.60 23.28
CA MET A 8 -11.74 -10.42 21.84
C MET A 8 -10.46 -10.52 21.02
N SER A 9 -9.35 -9.95 21.52
CA SER A 9 -8.04 -10.06 20.83
C SER A 9 -7.45 -11.47 20.93
N PHE A 10 -7.65 -12.16 22.02
CA PHE A 10 -7.25 -13.56 22.21
C PHE A 10 -8.13 -14.50 21.37
N GLY A 11 -9.45 -14.30 21.38
CA GLY A 11 -10.38 -15.05 20.54
C GLY A 11 -10.09 -14.90 19.04
N ALA A 12 -9.83 -13.68 18.57
CA ALA A 12 -9.46 -13.42 17.17
C ALA A 12 -8.13 -14.05 16.74
N ARG A 13 -7.22 -14.34 17.69
CA ARG A 13 -5.92 -14.99 17.39
C ARG A 13 -5.92 -16.50 17.57
N VAL A 14 -6.77 -17.03 18.45
CA VAL A 14 -6.78 -18.46 18.84
C VAL A 14 -7.85 -19.23 18.09
N LEU A 15 -9.05 -18.67 17.90
CA LEU A 15 -10.14 -19.31 17.17
C LEU A 15 -9.79 -19.74 15.74
N PRO A 16 -9.09 -18.93 14.92
CA PRO A 16 -8.70 -19.36 13.58
C PRO A 16 -7.69 -20.53 13.58
N LYS A 17 -6.91 -20.68 14.66
CA LYS A 17 -5.93 -21.79 14.78
C LYS A 17 -6.58 -23.13 15.12
N LEU A 18 -7.80 -23.11 15.63
CA LEU A 18 -8.57 -24.31 15.99
C LEU A 18 -9.51 -24.79 14.87
N GLN A 19 -9.77 -23.96 13.86
CA GLN A 19 -10.54 -24.36 12.69
C GLN A 19 -9.61 -25.00 11.64
N LYS A 20 -10.10 -26.07 10.99
CA LYS A 20 -9.41 -26.62 9.81
C LYS A 20 -9.25 -25.49 8.78
N PRO A 21 -8.09 -25.39 8.11
CA PRO A 21 -7.93 -24.37 7.06
C PRO A 21 -9.01 -24.57 6.01
N ALA A 22 -9.76 -23.52 5.70
CA ALA A 22 -10.78 -23.55 4.67
C ALA A 22 -10.17 -23.94 3.33
N ARG A 23 -10.84 -24.79 2.57
CA ARG A 23 -10.45 -25.13 1.20
C ARG A 23 -10.80 -23.96 0.31
N LEU A 24 -9.79 -23.38 -0.33
CA LEU A 24 -9.91 -22.17 -1.16
C LEU A 24 -9.86 -22.54 -2.63
N LEU A 25 -10.86 -22.11 -3.38
CA LEU A 25 -10.90 -22.13 -4.84
C LEU A 25 -10.41 -20.76 -5.37
N LEU A 26 -9.46 -20.74 -6.28
CA LEU A 26 -9.06 -19.55 -7.04
C LEU A 26 -9.69 -19.58 -8.43
N ILE A 27 -10.42 -18.51 -8.78
CA ILE A 27 -10.99 -18.31 -10.12
C ILE A 27 -10.22 -17.19 -10.82
N THR A 28 -9.49 -17.51 -11.89
CA THR A 28 -8.66 -16.58 -12.67
C THR A 28 -8.52 -17.08 -14.12
N GLU A 29 -8.27 -16.16 -15.05
CA GLU A 29 -7.88 -16.45 -16.43
C GLU A 29 -6.36 -16.30 -16.63
N ALA A 30 -5.71 -15.51 -15.77
CA ALA A 30 -4.28 -15.27 -15.81
C ALA A 30 -3.48 -16.40 -15.14
N ASP A 31 -2.16 -16.34 -15.27
CA ASP A 31 -1.27 -17.25 -14.55
C ASP A 31 -1.46 -17.12 -13.03
N ALA A 32 -1.87 -18.22 -12.43
CA ALA A 32 -2.09 -18.32 -10.99
C ALA A 32 -0.80 -18.29 -10.15
N GLY A 33 0.38 -18.29 -10.76
CA GLY A 33 1.67 -18.46 -10.08
C GLY A 33 1.93 -17.40 -9.00
N GLU A 34 1.70 -16.14 -9.33
CA GLU A 34 1.89 -15.03 -8.38
C GLU A 34 0.90 -15.11 -7.21
N ILE A 35 -0.38 -15.35 -7.50
CA ILE A 35 -1.44 -15.46 -6.48
C ILE A 35 -1.18 -16.68 -5.58
N ARG A 36 -0.75 -17.80 -6.16
CA ARG A 36 -0.33 -19.00 -5.39
C ARG A 36 0.80 -18.69 -4.42
N GLN A 37 1.83 -17.96 -4.86
CA GLN A 37 2.94 -17.57 -3.99
C GLN A 37 2.50 -16.61 -2.87
N LYS A 38 1.59 -15.68 -3.17
CA LYS A 38 1.00 -14.78 -2.16
C LYS A 38 0.20 -15.58 -1.13
N LEU A 39 -0.66 -16.50 -1.56
CA LEU A 39 -1.50 -17.34 -0.69
C LEU A 39 -0.67 -18.33 0.15
N ALA A 40 0.41 -18.91 -0.40
CA ALA A 40 1.27 -19.82 0.34
C ALA A 40 1.97 -19.14 1.55
N LYS A 41 2.20 -17.82 1.47
CA LYS A 41 2.78 -17.02 2.57
C LYS A 41 1.75 -16.59 3.61
N GLU A 42 0.47 -16.50 3.23
CA GLU A 42 -0.64 -16.03 4.06
C GLU A 42 -1.62 -17.17 4.37
N ARG A 43 -1.40 -17.85 5.49
CA ARG A 43 -2.27 -18.96 5.93
C ARG A 43 -3.65 -18.52 6.44
N THR A 44 -3.89 -17.22 6.54
CA THR A 44 -5.09 -16.64 7.15
C THR A 44 -6.36 -16.93 6.33
N PHE A 45 -6.25 -17.05 5.01
CA PHE A 45 -7.40 -17.21 4.09
C PHE A 45 -7.73 -18.66 3.75
N GLY A 46 -7.03 -19.63 4.32
CA GLY A 46 -7.21 -21.04 4.02
C GLY A 46 -6.08 -21.62 3.15
N GLN A 47 -6.26 -22.86 2.72
CA GLN A 47 -5.33 -23.55 1.83
C GLN A 47 -5.89 -23.57 0.41
N LEU A 48 -5.10 -23.11 -0.55
CA LEU A 48 -5.47 -23.19 -1.97
C LEU A 48 -5.58 -24.67 -2.37
N ASN A 49 -6.80 -25.09 -2.71
CA ASN A 49 -7.13 -26.45 -3.08
C ASN A 49 -7.23 -26.60 -4.60
N ASP A 50 -7.98 -25.71 -5.25
CA ASP A 50 -8.26 -25.75 -6.66
C ASP A 50 -8.02 -24.39 -7.33
N VAL A 51 -7.70 -24.43 -8.62
CA VAL A 51 -7.65 -23.25 -9.51
C VAL A 51 -8.43 -23.59 -10.76
N CYS A 52 -9.36 -22.73 -11.15
CA CYS A 52 -10.11 -22.91 -12.38
C CYS A 52 -10.39 -21.60 -13.10
N SER A 53 -10.70 -21.71 -14.39
CA SER A 53 -11.29 -20.63 -15.18
C SER A 53 -12.77 -20.47 -14.82
N TRP A 54 -13.29 -19.24 -14.91
CA TRP A 54 -14.73 -19.00 -14.77
C TRP A 54 -15.55 -19.65 -15.90
N ARG A 55 -14.88 -20.07 -17.01
CA ARG A 55 -15.48 -20.78 -18.15
C ARG A 55 -15.48 -22.29 -17.99
N ALA A 56 -14.87 -22.83 -16.93
CA ALA A 56 -14.75 -24.26 -16.75
C ALA A 56 -16.13 -24.93 -16.58
N ALA A 57 -16.36 -26.03 -17.30
CA ALA A 57 -17.61 -26.77 -17.21
C ALA A 57 -17.81 -27.37 -15.81
N GLU A 58 -16.71 -27.68 -15.12
CA GLU A 58 -16.68 -28.24 -13.76
C GLU A 58 -16.84 -27.20 -12.64
N LEU A 59 -16.95 -25.91 -13.00
CA LEU A 59 -17.05 -24.83 -12.02
C LEU A 59 -18.12 -25.05 -10.92
N PRO A 60 -19.34 -25.54 -11.21
CA PRO A 60 -20.32 -25.84 -10.18
C PRO A 60 -19.84 -26.89 -9.17
N ALA A 61 -19.09 -27.90 -9.63
CA ALA A 61 -18.54 -28.94 -8.77
C ALA A 61 -17.42 -28.34 -7.86
N PHE A 62 -16.54 -27.51 -8.41
CA PHE A 62 -15.50 -26.79 -7.63
C PHE A 62 -16.12 -25.86 -6.57
N LEU A 63 -17.16 -25.11 -6.92
CA LEU A 63 -17.89 -24.26 -5.97
C LEU A 63 -18.50 -25.06 -4.82
N ALA A 64 -19.01 -26.25 -5.09
CA ALA A 64 -19.61 -27.12 -4.07
C ALA A 64 -18.57 -27.74 -3.14
N GLN A 65 -17.37 -28.06 -3.64
CA GLN A 65 -16.31 -28.77 -2.88
C GLN A 65 -15.46 -27.84 -2.00
N ASN A 66 -15.41 -26.53 -2.30
CA ASN A 66 -14.61 -25.56 -1.60
C ASN A 66 -15.41 -24.74 -0.59
N ASP A 67 -14.78 -24.32 0.49
CA ASP A 67 -15.40 -23.58 1.58
C ASP A 67 -15.38 -22.05 1.32
N ALA A 68 -14.36 -21.60 0.58
CA ALA A 68 -14.16 -20.22 0.20
C ALA A 68 -13.75 -20.12 -1.27
N VAL A 69 -14.08 -19.01 -1.91
CA VAL A 69 -13.78 -18.72 -3.31
C VAL A 69 -13.08 -17.37 -3.42
N LEU A 70 -11.91 -17.34 -4.06
CA LEU A 70 -11.21 -16.11 -4.42
C LEU A 70 -11.41 -15.82 -5.91
N ILE A 71 -12.06 -14.71 -6.22
CA ILE A 71 -12.29 -14.23 -7.58
C ILE A 71 -11.26 -13.17 -7.90
N ALA A 72 -10.40 -13.43 -8.88
CA ALA A 72 -9.35 -12.50 -9.30
C ALA A 72 -9.90 -11.30 -10.09
N SER A 73 -9.07 -10.25 -10.25
CA SER A 73 -9.47 -9.01 -10.93
C SER A 73 -9.61 -9.15 -12.44
N ASP A 74 -9.02 -10.17 -13.05
CA ASP A 74 -9.06 -10.48 -14.47
C ASP A 74 -10.38 -11.10 -14.93
N VAL A 75 -11.23 -11.58 -14.00
CA VAL A 75 -12.57 -12.09 -14.34
C VAL A 75 -13.47 -10.92 -14.76
N PRO A 76 -14.19 -11.01 -15.92
CA PRO A 76 -15.10 -9.97 -16.39
C PRO A 76 -16.23 -9.66 -15.39
N ASP A 77 -16.71 -8.40 -15.35
CA ASP A 77 -17.67 -7.93 -14.35
C ASP A 77 -18.96 -8.72 -14.29
N GLU A 78 -19.54 -9.05 -15.47
CA GLU A 78 -20.77 -9.85 -15.55
C GLU A 78 -20.58 -11.21 -14.89
N ASN A 79 -19.45 -11.85 -15.16
CA ASN A 79 -19.12 -13.16 -14.61
C ASN A 79 -18.80 -13.10 -13.12
N ARG A 80 -18.10 -12.03 -12.66
CA ARG A 80 -17.85 -11.80 -11.22
C ARG A 80 -19.16 -11.71 -10.45
N MET A 81 -20.12 -10.93 -10.96
CA MET A 81 -21.44 -10.78 -10.32
C MET A 81 -22.22 -12.10 -10.29
N ALA A 82 -22.17 -12.88 -11.39
CA ALA A 82 -22.80 -14.20 -11.44
C ALA A 82 -22.16 -15.18 -10.45
N LEU A 83 -20.83 -15.20 -10.36
CA LEU A 83 -20.07 -16.02 -9.40
C LEU A 83 -20.39 -15.62 -7.97
N MET A 84 -20.41 -14.33 -7.64
CA MET A 84 -20.76 -13.84 -6.30
C MET A 84 -22.16 -14.28 -5.90
N LYS A 85 -23.16 -14.17 -6.80
CA LYS A 85 -24.53 -14.64 -6.57
C LYS A 85 -24.57 -16.16 -6.32
N ALA A 86 -23.86 -16.94 -7.15
CA ALA A 86 -23.78 -18.39 -6.99
C ALA A 86 -23.14 -18.79 -5.64
N CYS A 87 -22.04 -18.15 -5.27
CA CYS A 87 -21.39 -18.38 -3.97
C CYS A 87 -22.31 -18.00 -2.79
N TYR A 88 -23.03 -16.87 -2.90
CA TYR A 88 -24.00 -16.43 -1.89
C TYR A 88 -25.12 -17.45 -1.71
N ALA A 89 -25.68 -17.96 -2.82
CA ALA A 89 -26.71 -19.01 -2.80
C ALA A 89 -26.21 -20.31 -2.16
N LEU A 90 -24.93 -20.67 -2.41
CA LEU A 90 -24.28 -21.84 -1.83
C LEU A 90 -23.73 -21.60 -0.40
N LYS A 91 -23.92 -20.40 0.17
CA LYS A 91 -23.39 -19.99 1.47
C LYS A 91 -21.88 -20.16 1.59
N ARG A 92 -21.14 -19.87 0.52
CA ARG A 92 -19.68 -19.92 0.48
C ARG A 92 -19.08 -18.53 0.78
N THR A 93 -17.96 -18.51 1.48
CA THR A 93 -17.21 -17.29 1.69
C THR A 93 -16.60 -16.82 0.36
N VAL A 94 -16.82 -15.55 0.00
CA VAL A 94 -16.25 -14.97 -1.23
C VAL A 94 -15.19 -13.95 -0.86
N LEU A 95 -14.00 -14.13 -1.42
CA LEU A 95 -12.92 -13.16 -1.44
C LEU A 95 -12.86 -12.60 -2.86
N VAL A 96 -12.88 -11.30 -2.99
CA VAL A 96 -12.81 -10.64 -4.31
C VAL A 96 -11.58 -9.76 -4.34
N SER A 97 -10.76 -9.89 -5.38
CA SER A 97 -9.73 -8.90 -5.67
C SER A 97 -10.44 -7.63 -6.14
N PRO A 98 -10.52 -6.57 -5.34
CA PRO A 98 -11.43 -5.47 -5.63
C PRO A 98 -10.88 -4.55 -6.70
N ARG A 99 -11.77 -4.01 -7.53
CA ARG A 99 -11.47 -2.90 -8.42
C ARG A 99 -11.63 -1.56 -7.71
N VAL A 100 -11.12 -0.50 -8.31
CA VAL A 100 -11.15 0.85 -7.74
C VAL A 100 -12.56 1.27 -7.32
N GLN A 101 -13.56 1.00 -8.17
CA GLN A 101 -14.97 1.35 -7.91
C GLN A 101 -15.53 0.57 -6.70
N GLU A 102 -15.18 -0.70 -6.57
CA GLU A 102 -15.61 -1.54 -5.45
C GLU A 102 -15.00 -1.05 -4.13
N ILE A 103 -13.71 -0.64 -4.17
CA ILE A 103 -13.04 -0.06 -3.00
C ILE A 103 -13.73 1.25 -2.59
N MET A 104 -14.04 2.14 -3.54
CA MET A 104 -14.71 3.41 -3.27
C MET A 104 -16.11 3.20 -2.67
N LEU A 105 -16.85 2.18 -3.13
CA LEU A 105 -18.15 1.82 -2.59
C LEU A 105 -18.08 1.14 -1.22
N SER A 106 -16.94 0.53 -0.86
CA SER A 106 -16.81 -0.21 0.40
C SER A 106 -16.96 0.65 1.66
N SER A 107 -16.75 1.96 1.55
CA SER A 107 -16.88 2.95 2.62
C SER A 107 -18.18 3.75 2.58
N ALA A 108 -19.06 3.47 1.60
CA ALA A 108 -20.30 4.22 1.43
C ALA A 108 -21.23 4.01 2.64
N ASN A 109 -21.80 5.12 3.12
CA ASN A 109 -22.81 5.08 4.17
C ASN A 109 -24.12 4.59 3.58
N GLN A 110 -24.84 3.74 4.33
CA GLN A 110 -26.19 3.36 3.98
C GLN A 110 -27.15 4.46 4.46
N VAL A 111 -27.89 5.04 3.53
CA VAL A 111 -28.90 6.08 3.79
C VAL A 111 -30.23 5.60 3.22
N ILE A 112 -31.31 5.87 3.93
CA ILE A 112 -32.66 5.56 3.46
C ILE A 112 -33.34 6.87 3.13
N LEU A 113 -33.76 7.04 1.88
CA LEU A 113 -34.57 8.15 1.42
C LEU A 113 -36.01 7.63 1.22
N ASP A 114 -36.85 7.92 2.18
CA ASP A 114 -38.23 7.38 2.26
C ASP A 114 -38.18 5.84 2.36
N ASP A 115 -38.46 5.11 1.30
CA ASP A 115 -38.40 3.64 1.21
C ASP A 115 -37.21 3.13 0.32
N ALA A 116 -36.45 4.05 -0.27
CA ALA A 116 -35.35 3.71 -1.18
C ALA A 116 -34.00 3.66 -0.45
N PRO A 117 -33.30 2.52 -0.44
CA PRO A 117 -31.93 2.42 0.09
C PRO A 117 -30.94 3.08 -0.89
N LEU A 118 -30.10 3.98 -0.37
CA LEU A 118 -29.07 4.69 -1.13
C LEU A 118 -27.69 4.43 -0.49
N LEU A 119 -26.63 4.50 -1.31
CA LEU A 119 -25.26 4.53 -0.88
C LEU A 119 -24.68 5.94 -1.02
N GLU A 120 -24.36 6.57 0.12
CA GLU A 120 -23.73 7.88 0.15
C GLU A 120 -22.21 7.74 0.13
N MET A 121 -21.56 8.16 -0.94
CA MET A 121 -20.10 8.27 -1.01
C MET A 121 -19.67 9.69 -0.64
N ARG A 122 -18.75 9.81 0.34
CA ARG A 122 -18.23 11.14 0.71
C ARG A 122 -17.00 11.49 -0.12
N ALA A 123 -17.04 12.63 -0.80
CA ALA A 123 -15.91 13.13 -1.59
C ALA A 123 -14.66 13.42 -0.73
N ASP A 124 -14.84 13.89 0.50
CA ASP A 124 -13.77 14.40 1.35
C ASP A 124 -13.00 13.33 2.16
N GLY A 125 -13.44 12.08 2.19
CA GLY A 125 -12.80 10.97 2.92
C GLY A 125 -12.77 11.10 4.44
N MET A 126 -12.68 12.34 5.00
CA MET A 126 -12.59 12.61 6.44
C MET A 126 -13.52 13.74 6.86
N THR A 127 -14.16 13.60 8.03
CA THR A 127 -14.89 14.71 8.68
C THR A 127 -13.93 15.80 9.17
N LEU A 128 -14.44 17.01 9.39
CA LEU A 128 -13.63 18.11 9.92
C LEU A 128 -12.99 17.75 11.29
N GLY A 129 -13.75 17.10 12.18
CA GLY A 129 -13.23 16.62 13.46
C GLY A 129 -12.08 15.63 13.32
N GLN A 130 -12.20 14.67 12.39
CA GLN A 130 -11.12 13.73 12.08
C GLN A 130 -9.88 14.44 11.53
N LYS A 131 -10.05 15.43 10.65
CA LYS A 131 -8.94 16.25 10.09
C LYS A 131 -8.20 16.99 11.23
N ILE A 132 -8.92 17.59 12.17
CA ILE A 132 -8.34 18.31 13.30
C ILE A 132 -7.57 17.37 14.23
N ILE A 133 -8.19 16.26 14.64
CA ILE A 133 -7.55 15.29 15.56
C ILE A 133 -6.32 14.67 14.91
N LYS A 134 -6.43 14.25 13.64
CA LYS A 134 -5.30 13.70 12.88
C LYS A 134 -4.15 14.71 12.80
N ARG A 135 -4.44 15.97 12.48
CA ARG A 135 -3.45 17.04 12.39
C ARG A 135 -2.78 17.31 13.74
N GLY A 136 -3.56 17.33 14.84
CA GLY A 136 -3.04 17.45 16.20
C GLY A 136 -2.06 16.31 16.54
N ALA A 137 -2.44 15.07 16.26
CA ALA A 137 -1.58 13.90 16.43
C ALA A 137 -0.30 13.97 15.59
N ASP A 138 -0.41 14.36 14.31
CA ASP A 138 0.74 14.57 13.43
C ASP A 138 1.74 15.57 14.00
N ILE A 139 1.26 16.71 14.52
CA ILE A 139 2.11 17.76 15.10
C ILE A 139 2.80 17.24 16.37
N VAL A 140 2.02 16.71 17.32
CA VAL A 140 2.54 16.28 18.63
C VAL A 140 3.57 15.17 18.47
N LEU A 141 3.22 14.12 17.71
CA LEU A 141 4.11 12.98 17.53
C LEU A 141 5.36 13.33 16.72
N SER A 142 5.24 14.20 15.70
CA SER A 142 6.40 14.61 14.91
C SER A 142 7.33 15.54 15.69
N ALA A 143 6.79 16.46 16.51
CA ALA A 143 7.60 17.31 17.36
C ALA A 143 8.35 16.48 18.42
N LEU A 144 7.67 15.52 19.05
CA LEU A 144 8.28 14.59 20.00
C LEU A 144 9.37 13.75 19.33
N ALA A 145 9.09 13.19 18.13
CA ALA A 145 10.06 12.41 17.38
C ALA A 145 11.30 13.24 17.03
N LEU A 146 11.14 14.48 16.55
CA LEU A 146 12.26 15.37 16.26
C LEU A 146 13.08 15.69 17.50
N LEU A 147 12.43 15.93 18.65
CA LEU A 147 13.13 16.22 19.91
C LEU A 147 13.94 15.00 20.36
N VAL A 148 13.31 13.83 20.44
CA VAL A 148 13.94 12.59 20.96
C VAL A 148 15.03 12.08 20.01
N LEU A 149 14.80 12.15 18.69
CA LEU A 149 15.74 11.64 17.69
C LEU A 149 16.79 12.68 17.24
N SER A 150 16.72 13.93 17.74
CA SER A 150 17.67 14.97 17.35
C SER A 150 19.16 14.62 17.60
N PRO A 151 19.56 13.95 18.71
CA PRO A 151 20.95 13.55 18.90
C PRO A 151 21.39 12.50 17.85
N LEU A 152 20.53 11.52 17.55
CA LEU A 152 20.79 10.53 16.52
C LEU A 152 20.87 11.19 15.13
N MET A 153 19.97 12.10 14.83
CA MET A 153 19.99 12.83 13.55
C MET A 153 21.27 13.66 13.38
N LEU A 154 21.79 14.24 14.45
CA LEU A 154 23.07 14.96 14.44
C LEU A 154 24.25 14.01 14.16
N LEU A 155 24.28 12.84 14.79
CA LEU A 155 25.31 11.82 14.54
C LEU A 155 25.26 11.33 13.09
N ILE A 156 24.08 11.07 12.56
CA ILE A 156 23.88 10.70 11.13
C ILE A 156 24.39 11.82 10.22
N ALA A 157 24.04 13.08 10.52
CA ALA A 157 24.48 14.23 9.75
C ALA A 157 26.01 14.35 9.72
N LEU A 158 26.67 14.14 10.85
CA LEU A 158 28.13 14.12 10.96
C LEU A 158 28.74 12.97 10.15
N ALA A 159 28.18 11.75 10.26
CA ALA A 159 28.66 10.58 9.51
C ALA A 159 28.61 10.82 7.99
N ILE A 160 27.49 11.35 7.47
CA ILE A 160 27.34 11.70 6.05
C ILE A 160 28.37 12.78 5.65
N ARG A 161 28.59 13.75 6.52
CA ARG A 161 29.54 14.85 6.24
C ARG A 161 30.98 14.38 6.18
N VAL A 162 31.36 13.44 7.05
CA VAL A 162 32.70 12.85 7.08
C VAL A 162 32.95 11.93 5.90
N GLU A 163 31.94 11.13 5.48
CA GLU A 163 32.11 10.18 4.38
C GLU A 163 32.30 10.85 3.01
N ASP A 164 31.53 11.91 2.71
CA ASP A 164 31.45 12.45 1.33
C ASP A 164 31.46 14.00 1.27
N GLY A 165 31.59 14.70 2.40
CA GLY A 165 31.81 16.15 2.46
C GLY A 165 30.69 17.06 1.92
N GLY A 166 29.59 16.49 1.42
CA GLY A 166 28.53 17.22 0.74
C GLY A 166 27.33 17.58 1.63
N ASN A 167 26.24 17.99 0.99
CA ASN A 167 24.99 18.31 1.70
C ASN A 167 24.43 17.08 2.41
N VAL A 168 24.06 17.24 3.69
CA VAL A 168 23.52 16.18 4.52
C VAL A 168 22.09 15.80 4.11
N ILE A 169 21.31 16.80 3.70
CA ILE A 169 19.89 16.64 3.34
C ILE A 169 19.73 16.59 1.82
N PHE A 170 19.11 15.54 1.35
CA PHE A 170 18.57 15.38 -0.01
C PHE A 170 17.15 15.95 -0.06
N ARG A 171 16.84 16.67 -1.14
CA ARG A 171 15.53 17.29 -1.36
C ARG A 171 15.02 16.90 -2.73
N GLN A 172 13.73 16.51 -2.79
CA GLN A 172 13.07 16.16 -4.06
C GLN A 172 11.61 16.58 -4.05
N LYS A 173 11.10 17.04 -5.19
CA LYS A 173 9.67 17.37 -5.33
C LYS A 173 8.82 16.10 -5.37
N ARG A 174 7.73 16.12 -4.62
CA ARG A 174 6.73 15.03 -4.52
C ARG A 174 5.34 15.61 -4.54
N LEU A 175 4.34 14.75 -4.79
CA LEU A 175 2.92 15.11 -4.68
C LEU A 175 2.36 14.76 -3.29
N THR A 176 1.43 15.61 -2.84
CA THR A 176 0.60 15.41 -1.63
C THR A 176 -0.87 15.62 -1.99
N ALA A 177 -1.73 15.84 -0.98
CA ALA A 177 -3.17 16.07 -1.20
C ALA A 177 -3.46 17.17 -2.22
N ASP A 178 -4.60 17.07 -2.89
CA ASP A 178 -5.13 18.03 -3.87
C ASP A 178 -4.18 18.29 -5.05
N GLY A 179 -3.30 17.34 -5.37
CA GLY A 179 -2.31 17.50 -6.43
C GLY A 179 -1.23 18.54 -6.14
N LYS A 180 -1.12 19.02 -4.90
CA LYS A 180 -0.08 19.99 -4.50
C LYS A 180 1.29 19.34 -4.47
N THR A 181 2.31 20.09 -4.86
CA THR A 181 3.70 19.66 -4.78
C THR A 181 4.36 20.18 -3.51
N PHE A 182 5.19 19.35 -2.89
CA PHE A 182 6.03 19.74 -1.77
C PHE A 182 7.45 19.18 -1.94
N THR A 183 8.39 19.66 -1.13
CA THR A 183 9.76 19.19 -1.15
C THR A 183 9.99 18.25 0.02
N ILE A 184 10.12 16.95 -0.28
CA ILE A 184 10.45 15.93 0.73
C ILE A 184 11.91 16.09 1.17
N CYS A 185 12.16 15.97 2.46
CA CYS A 185 13.49 15.99 3.06
C CYS A 185 13.90 14.59 3.50
N LYS A 186 15.09 14.15 3.08
CA LYS A 186 15.71 12.88 3.50
C LYS A 186 17.19 13.09 3.81
N PHE A 187 17.79 12.21 4.60
CA PHE A 187 19.25 12.15 4.63
C PHE A 187 19.78 11.67 3.27
N ARG A 188 20.88 12.26 2.84
CA ARG A 188 21.54 11.85 1.62
C ARG A 188 22.20 10.47 1.80
N THR A 189 21.88 9.55 0.91
CA THR A 189 22.38 8.18 0.90
C THR A 189 23.15 7.82 -0.36
N MET A 190 23.26 8.75 -1.31
CA MET A 190 23.96 8.58 -2.58
C MET A 190 25.10 9.59 -2.71
N ARG A 191 26.14 9.23 -3.47
CA ARG A 191 27.28 10.10 -3.79
C ARG A 191 26.83 11.36 -4.53
N ARG A 192 27.63 12.43 -4.45
CA ARG A 192 27.37 13.69 -5.15
C ARG A 192 27.28 13.47 -6.65
N GLY A 193 26.34 14.15 -7.31
CA GLY A 193 26.18 14.10 -8.77
C GLY A 193 25.52 12.85 -9.33
N SER A 194 25.05 11.91 -8.49
CA SER A 194 24.46 10.64 -8.94
C SER A 194 23.03 10.75 -9.52
N GLY A 195 22.50 11.96 -9.69
CA GLY A 195 21.16 12.20 -10.25
C GLY A 195 20.01 11.84 -9.30
N GLY A 196 18.78 12.15 -9.71
CA GLY A 196 17.55 11.91 -8.92
C GLY A 196 16.84 10.58 -9.20
N ALA A 197 17.40 9.73 -10.08
CA ALA A 197 16.75 8.46 -10.46
C ALA A 197 16.64 7.49 -9.28
N SER A 198 15.58 6.67 -9.30
CA SER A 198 15.37 5.61 -8.31
C SER A 198 16.57 4.68 -8.21
N ALA A 199 16.96 4.32 -6.99
CA ALA A 199 18.04 3.37 -6.76
C ALA A 199 17.64 1.98 -7.22
N ARG A 200 18.60 1.24 -7.80
CA ARG A 200 18.49 -0.20 -8.08
C ARG A 200 19.12 -1.00 -6.94
N ASP A 201 18.87 -2.31 -6.91
CA ASP A 201 19.63 -3.20 -6.03
C ASP A 201 21.12 -3.16 -6.44
N ALA A 202 22.00 -3.19 -5.45
CA ALA A 202 23.45 -3.07 -5.65
C ALA A 202 23.92 -1.81 -6.42
N ASP A 203 23.23 -0.68 -6.20
CA ASP A 203 23.57 0.59 -6.84
C ASP A 203 24.87 1.17 -6.26
N ASP A 204 25.95 1.22 -7.07
CA ASP A 204 27.26 1.72 -6.68
C ASP A 204 27.28 3.21 -6.28
N ARG A 205 26.19 3.94 -6.61
CA ARG A 205 26.01 5.34 -6.19
C ARG A 205 25.70 5.48 -4.71
N VAL A 206 25.28 4.37 -4.03
CA VAL A 206 24.92 4.39 -2.60
C VAL A 206 26.20 4.34 -1.76
N THR A 207 26.37 5.29 -0.84
CA THR A 207 27.48 5.35 0.10
C THR A 207 27.39 4.23 1.16
N HIS A 208 28.48 3.97 1.90
CA HIS A 208 28.48 2.96 2.96
C HIS A 208 27.49 3.35 4.08
N VAL A 209 27.56 4.58 4.57
CA VAL A 209 26.60 5.14 5.53
C VAL A 209 25.18 5.09 4.91
N GLY A 210 25.03 5.44 3.64
CA GLY A 210 23.77 5.39 2.93
C GLY A 210 23.11 4.02 2.92
N ARG A 211 23.88 2.94 2.72
CA ARG A 211 23.38 1.55 2.80
C ARG A 211 22.82 1.22 4.17
N PHE A 212 23.56 1.59 5.23
CA PHE A 212 23.09 1.41 6.59
C PHE A 212 21.81 2.18 6.86
N LEU A 213 21.75 3.47 6.48
CA LEU A 213 20.57 4.32 6.66
C LEU A 213 19.34 3.77 5.95
N ARG A 214 19.46 3.32 4.70
CA ARG A 214 18.36 2.73 3.91
C ARG A 214 17.86 1.43 4.53
N ARG A 215 18.77 0.56 4.95
CA ARG A 215 18.42 -0.72 5.60
C ARG A 215 17.51 -0.51 6.81
N TRP A 216 17.76 0.54 7.59
CA TRP A 216 17.01 0.86 8.80
C TRP A 216 16.02 2.00 8.60
N ARG A 217 15.81 2.46 7.34
CA ARG A 217 14.96 3.62 6.98
C ARG A 217 15.26 4.90 7.78
N LEU A 218 16.45 5.00 8.34
CA LEU A 218 16.90 6.19 9.08
C LEU A 218 17.08 7.40 8.16
N ASP A 219 17.22 7.18 6.87
CA ASP A 219 17.26 8.25 5.86
C ASP A 219 15.94 9.03 5.78
N GLU A 220 14.84 8.47 6.25
CA GLU A 220 13.51 9.10 6.22
C GLU A 220 13.21 9.97 7.45
N LEU A 221 14.08 9.97 8.51
CA LEU A 221 13.85 10.77 9.73
C LEU A 221 13.63 12.27 9.48
N PRO A 222 14.29 12.96 8.53
CA PRO A 222 14.03 14.38 8.28
C PRO A 222 12.60 14.67 7.78
N GLN A 223 11.83 13.65 7.36
CA GLN A 223 10.43 13.83 6.94
C GLN A 223 9.51 14.22 8.10
N PHE A 224 9.89 13.94 9.37
CA PHE A 224 9.14 14.49 10.51
C PHE A 224 9.04 16.02 10.46
N TRP A 225 10.02 16.71 9.88
CA TRP A 225 9.94 18.15 9.62
C TRP A 225 8.86 18.48 8.57
N ASN A 226 8.74 17.70 7.50
CA ASN A 226 7.66 17.87 6.52
C ASN A 226 6.28 17.64 7.15
N ILE A 227 6.15 16.68 8.06
CA ILE A 227 4.90 16.42 8.76
C ILE A 227 4.58 17.59 9.69
N LEU A 228 5.54 18.06 10.48
CA LEU A 228 5.36 19.19 11.38
C LEU A 228 4.94 20.46 10.64
N ARG A 229 5.54 20.71 9.47
CA ARG A 229 5.20 21.81 8.57
C ARG A 229 3.80 21.68 7.95
N GLY A 230 3.31 20.43 7.79
CA GLY A 230 1.99 20.14 7.25
C GLY A 230 1.98 19.74 5.78
N ASP A 231 3.14 19.52 5.19
CA ASP A 231 3.28 19.01 3.82
C ASP A 231 2.84 17.53 3.74
N MET A 232 3.09 16.78 4.83
CA MET A 232 2.83 15.36 4.97
C MET A 232 2.02 15.06 6.24
N SER A 233 1.63 13.80 6.41
CA SER A 233 1.06 13.19 7.60
C SER A 233 1.93 12.01 8.06
N LEU A 234 1.78 11.54 9.28
CA LEU A 234 2.42 10.31 9.74
C LEU A 234 1.94 9.11 8.95
N VAL A 235 0.63 9.01 8.75
CA VAL A 235 -0.01 7.91 8.00
C VAL A 235 -0.74 8.46 6.79
N GLY A 236 -0.51 7.86 5.63
CA GLY A 236 -1.14 8.26 4.37
C GLY A 236 -0.54 7.54 3.16
N PRO A 237 -1.04 7.83 1.95
CA PRO A 237 -0.47 7.34 0.70
C PRO A 237 1.02 7.68 0.56
N ARG A 238 1.83 6.76 0.03
CA ARG A 238 3.26 7.02 -0.17
C ARG A 238 3.49 8.18 -1.14
N PRO A 239 4.33 9.19 -0.81
CA PRO A 239 4.63 10.29 -1.72
C PRO A 239 5.43 9.80 -2.95
N GLU A 240 4.80 9.81 -4.14
CA GLU A 240 5.40 9.37 -5.39
C GLU A 240 6.19 10.50 -6.09
N MET A 241 7.14 10.14 -6.95
CA MET A 241 7.86 11.06 -7.82
C MET A 241 6.92 11.66 -8.87
N LEU A 242 7.11 12.93 -9.23
CA LEU A 242 6.28 13.59 -10.25
C LEU A 242 6.30 12.85 -11.58
N GLU A 243 7.49 12.37 -12.00
CA GLU A 243 7.69 11.60 -13.23
C GLU A 243 6.87 10.31 -13.25
N ASN A 244 6.89 9.56 -12.14
CA ASN A 244 6.10 8.32 -12.00
C ASN A 244 4.60 8.60 -12.06
N ILE A 245 4.14 9.67 -11.40
CA ILE A 245 2.72 10.02 -11.39
C ILE A 245 2.21 10.37 -12.77
N THR A 246 2.99 11.13 -13.55
CA THR A 246 2.62 11.47 -14.93
C THR A 246 2.45 10.21 -15.78
N ARG A 247 3.36 9.24 -15.63
CA ARG A 247 3.26 7.95 -16.30
C ARG A 247 2.05 7.15 -15.80
N TYR A 248 1.91 7.00 -14.47
CA TYR A 248 0.81 6.21 -13.89
C TYR A 248 -0.57 6.79 -14.24
N LYS A 249 -0.74 8.11 -14.21
CA LYS A 249 -2.03 8.75 -14.59
C LYS A 249 -2.41 8.55 -16.06
N ARG A 250 -1.43 8.39 -16.95
CA ARG A 250 -1.70 8.09 -18.35
C ARG A 250 -2.25 6.69 -18.53
N ASP A 251 -1.66 5.71 -17.81
CA ASP A 251 -2.00 4.30 -17.92
C ASP A 251 -3.16 3.90 -16.97
N LEU A 252 -3.31 4.63 -15.84
CA LEU A 252 -4.31 4.42 -14.79
C LEU A 252 -4.83 5.79 -14.29
N PRO A 253 -5.84 6.39 -14.96
CA PRO A 253 -6.35 7.73 -14.61
C PRO A 253 -6.80 7.86 -13.16
N GLU A 254 -7.33 6.78 -12.56
CA GLU A 254 -7.77 6.70 -11.18
C GLU A 254 -6.63 6.87 -10.16
N PHE A 255 -5.37 6.77 -10.59
CA PHE A 255 -4.21 6.98 -9.72
C PHE A 255 -4.20 8.35 -9.04
N GLN A 256 -4.93 9.34 -9.58
CA GLN A 256 -5.12 10.64 -8.96
C GLN A 256 -5.93 10.60 -7.66
N PHE A 257 -6.81 9.61 -7.46
CA PHE A 257 -7.70 9.54 -6.28
C PHE A 257 -6.95 9.34 -4.97
N ARG A 258 -5.72 8.83 -5.02
CA ARG A 258 -4.83 8.78 -3.84
C ARG A 258 -4.48 10.17 -3.26
N GLY A 259 -4.64 11.24 -4.07
CA GLY A 259 -4.45 12.63 -3.66
C GLY A 259 -5.59 13.20 -2.79
N ARG A 260 -6.60 12.44 -2.41
CA ARG A 260 -7.67 12.86 -1.48
C ARG A 260 -7.15 13.02 -0.05
N MET A 261 -6.01 12.41 0.28
CA MET A 261 -5.35 12.55 1.58
C MET A 261 -3.89 12.98 1.44
N LYS A 262 -3.32 13.58 2.50
CA LYS A 262 -1.91 13.95 2.52
C LYS A 262 -1.01 12.74 2.40
N ALA A 263 0.12 12.91 1.72
CA ALA A 263 1.16 11.91 1.65
C ALA A 263 1.65 11.53 3.05
N GLY A 264 1.84 10.23 3.31
CA GLY A 264 2.24 9.68 4.59
C GLY A 264 3.70 9.26 4.65
N LEU A 265 4.28 9.33 5.84
CA LEU A 265 5.56 8.69 6.16
C LEU A 265 5.41 7.16 6.12
N THR A 266 4.29 6.66 6.60
CA THR A 266 3.88 5.25 6.53
C THR A 266 2.45 5.14 5.98
N GLY A 267 2.02 3.91 5.64
CA GLY A 267 0.68 3.61 5.13
C GLY A 267 0.56 2.15 4.70
N TYR A 268 -0.61 1.73 4.22
CA TYR A 268 -0.81 0.35 3.79
C TYR A 268 0.19 -0.08 2.72
N ALA A 269 0.41 0.76 1.69
CA ALA A 269 1.34 0.44 0.62
C ALA A 269 2.80 0.30 1.08
N GLN A 270 3.20 0.98 2.18
CA GLN A 270 4.54 0.87 2.76
C GLN A 270 4.72 -0.34 3.68
N ILE A 271 3.63 -0.83 4.29
CA ILE A 271 3.63 -1.93 5.28
C ILE A 271 3.35 -3.27 4.61
N GLU A 272 2.32 -3.33 3.77
CA GLU A 272 1.85 -4.55 3.11
C GLU A 272 2.44 -4.70 1.68
N GLY A 273 2.73 -3.57 1.03
CA GLY A 273 3.34 -3.56 -0.30
C GLY A 273 4.80 -3.99 -0.26
N ARG A 274 5.25 -4.52 -1.41
CA ARG A 274 6.66 -4.81 -1.68
C ARG A 274 7.22 -3.78 -2.64
N TYR A 275 8.51 -3.84 -2.86
CA TYR A 275 9.17 -2.91 -3.79
C TYR A 275 8.62 -3.04 -5.22
N ASN A 276 8.29 -4.26 -5.65
CA ASN A 276 7.73 -4.60 -6.97
C ASN A 276 6.20 -4.61 -7.03
N THR A 277 5.50 -4.02 -6.06
CA THR A 277 4.04 -3.87 -6.09
C THR A 277 3.61 -3.04 -7.30
N SER A 278 2.65 -3.54 -8.09
CA SER A 278 2.15 -2.86 -9.28
C SER A 278 1.53 -1.49 -8.95
N PRO A 279 1.42 -0.56 -9.91
CA PRO A 279 0.72 0.71 -9.69
C PRO A 279 -0.73 0.52 -9.27
N GLU A 280 -1.41 -0.49 -9.80
CA GLU A 280 -2.80 -0.87 -9.50
C GLU A 280 -2.93 -1.33 -8.04
N ASP A 281 -2.06 -2.27 -7.60
CA ASP A 281 -2.03 -2.75 -6.23
C ASP A 281 -1.67 -1.63 -5.24
N LYS A 282 -0.74 -0.73 -5.60
CA LYS A 282 -0.42 0.46 -4.79
C LYS A 282 -1.63 1.37 -4.64
N LEU A 283 -2.34 1.63 -5.74
CA LEU A 283 -3.55 2.42 -5.72
C LEU A 283 -4.62 1.77 -4.85
N ALA A 284 -4.85 0.46 -5.01
CA ALA A 284 -5.82 -0.28 -4.21
C ALA A 284 -5.50 -0.18 -2.71
N LEU A 285 -4.24 -0.38 -2.30
CA LEU A 285 -3.82 -0.26 -0.91
C LEU A 285 -3.98 1.17 -0.37
N ASP A 286 -3.65 2.18 -1.16
CA ASP A 286 -3.83 3.58 -0.77
C ASP A 286 -5.33 3.94 -0.66
N LEU A 287 -6.18 3.45 -1.57
CA LEU A 287 -7.62 3.66 -1.51
C LEU A 287 -8.25 2.90 -0.33
N PHE A 288 -7.83 1.68 -0.01
CA PHE A 288 -8.26 0.98 1.21
C PHE A 288 -7.98 1.80 2.46
N TYR A 289 -6.84 2.50 2.50
CA TYR A 289 -6.55 3.40 3.61
C TYR A 289 -7.47 4.62 3.61
N ILE A 290 -7.64 5.27 2.44
CA ILE A 290 -8.42 6.51 2.29
C ILE A 290 -9.89 6.27 2.64
N GLU A 291 -10.48 5.23 2.07
CA GLU A 291 -11.89 4.89 2.25
C GLU A 291 -12.16 4.30 3.64
N GLY A 292 -11.28 3.42 4.13
CA GLY A 292 -11.36 2.83 5.48
C GLY A 292 -10.72 3.67 6.58
N PHE A 293 -10.55 4.99 6.38
CA PHE A 293 -9.88 5.84 7.35
C PHE A 293 -10.56 5.83 8.72
N SER A 294 -9.78 5.57 9.73
CA SER A 294 -10.12 5.83 11.14
C SER A 294 -8.84 6.13 11.93
N LEU A 295 -8.97 6.87 13.03
CA LEU A 295 -7.86 7.10 13.95
C LEU A 295 -7.29 5.79 14.51
N TRP A 296 -8.13 4.77 14.62
CA TRP A 296 -7.70 3.43 15.03
C TRP A 296 -6.87 2.73 13.97
N THR A 297 -7.21 2.93 12.68
CA THR A 297 -6.41 2.46 11.55
C THR A 297 -5.03 3.12 11.55
N ASP A 298 -4.95 4.43 11.78
CA ASP A 298 -3.68 5.14 11.92
C ASP A 298 -2.83 4.56 13.04
N MET A 299 -3.41 4.34 14.22
CA MET A 299 -2.71 3.75 15.36
C MET A 299 -2.17 2.35 15.04
N LYS A 300 -2.98 1.51 14.41
CA LYS A 300 -2.55 0.16 13.98
C LYS A 300 -1.38 0.23 12.99
N LEU A 301 -1.44 1.11 12.00
CA LEU A 301 -0.39 1.26 10.99
C LEU A 301 0.90 1.81 11.60
N LEU A 302 0.83 2.76 12.53
CA LEU A 302 1.99 3.25 13.26
C LEU A 302 2.67 2.14 14.08
N LEU A 303 1.90 1.34 14.81
CA LEU A 303 2.44 0.19 15.57
C LEU A 303 3.05 -0.87 14.65
N ARG A 304 2.39 -1.16 13.51
CA ARG A 304 2.92 -2.10 12.51
C ARG A 304 4.18 -1.58 11.83
N THR A 305 4.31 -0.26 11.63
CA THR A 305 5.51 0.34 11.07
C THR A 305 6.75 -0.01 11.87
N VAL A 306 6.64 0.03 13.21
CA VAL A 306 7.75 -0.37 14.09
C VAL A 306 8.19 -1.82 13.80
N THR A 307 7.26 -2.73 13.55
CA THR A 307 7.60 -4.14 13.26
C THR A 307 8.23 -4.33 11.87
N VAL A 308 7.91 -3.46 10.91
CA VAL A 308 8.49 -3.51 9.55
C VAL A 308 9.96 -3.12 9.55
N PHE A 309 10.41 -2.24 10.46
CA PHE A 309 11.83 -1.92 10.62
C PHE A 309 12.70 -3.15 10.91
N PHE A 310 12.12 -4.20 11.51
CA PHE A 310 12.82 -5.44 11.83
C PHE A 310 12.67 -6.53 10.76
N ARG A 311 12.02 -6.24 9.61
CA ARG A 311 11.88 -7.18 8.49
C ARG A 311 12.91 -6.85 7.40
N PRO A 312 13.91 -7.73 7.14
CA PRO A 312 14.96 -7.46 6.15
C PRO A 312 14.43 -7.37 4.70
N ASP A 313 13.33 -8.05 4.39
CA ASP A 313 12.77 -8.15 3.02
C ASP A 313 12.07 -6.89 2.52
N ALA A 314 11.81 -5.91 3.38
CA ALA A 314 11.08 -4.69 3.03
C ALA A 314 11.89 -3.70 2.18
N THR A 315 13.21 -3.92 2.03
CA THR A 315 14.15 -2.99 1.37
C THR A 315 14.86 -3.56 0.14
N GLN A 316 14.56 -4.82 -0.25
CA GLN A 316 15.15 -5.42 -1.45
C GLN A 316 14.58 -4.75 -2.71
N GLY A 317 15.46 -4.23 -3.57
CA GLY A 317 15.12 -3.64 -4.85
C GLY A 317 14.75 -4.69 -5.91
N PHE A 318 14.54 -4.28 -7.17
CA PHE A 318 14.28 -5.21 -8.26
C PHE A 318 15.49 -6.14 -8.50
N PRO A 319 15.28 -7.46 -8.70
CA PRO A 319 16.31 -8.33 -9.24
C PRO A 319 16.81 -7.78 -10.59
N PRO A 320 18.09 -7.97 -10.95
CA PRO A 320 18.66 -7.43 -12.19
C PRO A 320 17.97 -7.90 -13.48
N GLU A 321 17.24 -9.01 -13.46
CA GLU A 321 16.64 -9.66 -14.64
C GLU A 321 15.18 -9.31 -14.93
N ASP A 322 14.46 -8.64 -14.02
CA ASP A 322 13.05 -8.28 -14.23
C ASP A 322 12.88 -6.91 -14.92
N SER A 323 13.54 -6.74 -16.08
CA SER A 323 13.25 -5.63 -17.01
C SER A 323 11.95 -5.83 -17.81
N SER A 324 11.21 -6.91 -17.58
CA SER A 324 9.96 -7.26 -18.29
C SER A 324 8.76 -6.37 -17.92
N PHE A 325 8.86 -5.53 -16.88
CA PHE A 325 7.86 -4.51 -16.53
C PHE A 325 8.06 -3.15 -17.23
N ILE A 326 8.97 -3.06 -18.18
CA ILE A 326 9.02 -1.95 -19.13
C ILE A 326 8.19 -2.41 -20.32
N PRO A 327 7.00 -1.84 -20.60
CA PRO A 327 6.31 -2.11 -21.86
C PRO A 327 7.30 -1.81 -22.97
N LYS A 328 7.59 -2.80 -23.81
CA LYS A 328 8.41 -2.61 -25.03
C LYS A 328 7.69 -1.54 -25.83
N HIS A 329 8.26 -0.35 -25.91
CA HIS A 329 7.84 0.64 -26.87
C HIS A 329 7.95 -0.02 -28.26
N ASP A 330 6.82 -0.16 -28.91
CA ASP A 330 6.72 -0.56 -30.30
C ASP A 330 7.45 0.50 -31.12
N LYS A 331 8.64 0.16 -31.66
CA LYS A 331 9.48 1.03 -32.47
C LYS A 331 8.97 1.18 -33.91
N THR A 332 7.67 1.01 -34.15
CA THR A 332 7.08 0.97 -35.48
C THR A 332 6.40 2.27 -35.92
N GLN A 333 6.67 3.43 -35.30
CA GLN A 333 6.09 4.71 -35.77
C GLN A 333 7.07 5.87 -35.93
N GLU A 334 8.36 5.63 -36.14
CA GLU A 334 9.33 6.71 -36.46
C GLU A 334 9.95 6.57 -37.88
N GLU A 335 9.39 5.80 -38.80
CA GLU A 335 9.85 5.75 -40.20
C GLU A 335 8.80 6.21 -41.22
N GLU A 336 7.84 7.06 -40.87
CA GLU A 336 7.02 7.77 -41.86
C GLU A 336 6.71 9.20 -41.39
N GLN A 337 7.72 10.10 -41.47
CA GLN A 337 7.53 11.52 -41.80
C GLN A 337 8.88 12.15 -42.19
#